data_1ee0051fe930bda16e0e9ad1ef7ff6bb
#
_entry.id   1ee0051fe930bda16e0e9ad1ef7ff6bb
#
_cell.length_a   1.000
_cell.length_b   1.000
_cell.length_c   1.000
_cell.angle_alpha   90.00
_cell.angle_beta   90.00
_cell.angle_gamma   90.00
#
_symmetry.space_group_name_H-M   'P 1'
#
loop_
_entity.id
_entity.type
_entity.pdbx_description
1 polymer ?
#
loop_
_entity_poly.entity_id
_entity_poly.type
_entity_poly.pdbx_seq_one_letter_code
_entity_poly.pdbx_strand_id
1 'polypeptide(L)'
;VFTNDHSPRAVTPQGALKTTADWEPVGVSVGRGASIGARAVCVAPVRIGAWAMVGAGAVVTGDVAPYALVVGVPARRVGWVGEAGVPLVRPTRATGGRGDDEAAGEEWVCPATRARYVEREGKLTPLGEAATAPTGRGNERDKEKQ
;
A
#
# COMPACT_ATOMS: atom_id res chain seq x y z
N VAL A 1 -3.01 -13.92 -2.37
CA VAL A 1 -2.55 -14.53 -3.64
C VAL A 1 -2.02 -13.43 -4.55
N PHE A 2 -0.86 -13.65 -5.17
CA PHE A 2 -0.32 -12.80 -6.24
C PHE A 2 -0.39 -13.59 -7.54
N THR A 3 -0.94 -12.98 -8.59
CA THR A 3 -0.88 -13.57 -9.93
C THR A 3 0.41 -13.15 -10.64
N ASN A 4 0.75 -13.81 -11.72
CA ASN A 4 1.99 -13.56 -12.47
C ASN A 4 1.77 -13.60 -13.99
N ASP A 5 0.52 -13.64 -14.44
CA ASP A 5 0.16 -13.63 -15.84
C ASP A 5 -0.91 -12.57 -16.09
N HIS A 6 -0.70 -11.76 -17.11
CA HIS A 6 -1.65 -10.72 -17.54
C HIS A 6 -2.85 -11.31 -18.30
N SER A 7 -2.63 -12.37 -19.06
CA SER A 7 -3.64 -12.97 -19.92
C SER A 7 -3.62 -14.51 -19.83
N PRO A 8 -4.04 -15.06 -18.66
CA PRO A 8 -3.89 -16.48 -18.37
C PRO A 8 -4.81 -17.31 -19.26
N ARG A 9 -4.22 -17.96 -20.24
CA ARG A 9 -4.88 -18.96 -21.11
C ARG A 9 -3.94 -20.14 -21.34
N ALA A 10 -4.49 -21.34 -21.31
CA ALA A 10 -3.73 -22.55 -21.57
C ALA A 10 -3.40 -22.74 -23.05
N VAL A 11 -4.14 -22.07 -23.95
CA VAL A 11 -4.00 -22.24 -25.40
C VAL A 11 -3.78 -20.90 -26.10
N THR A 12 -3.11 -20.95 -27.25
CA THR A 12 -2.97 -19.83 -28.18
C THR A 12 -4.31 -19.54 -28.89
N PRO A 13 -4.47 -18.39 -29.57
CA PRO A 13 -5.65 -18.11 -30.39
C PRO A 13 -5.93 -19.18 -31.48
N GLN A 14 -4.90 -19.89 -31.89
CA GLN A 14 -4.98 -20.97 -32.88
C GLN A 14 -5.29 -22.35 -32.29
N GLY A 15 -5.46 -22.41 -30.95
CA GLY A 15 -5.82 -23.63 -30.20
C GLY A 15 -4.66 -24.55 -29.83
N ALA A 16 -3.42 -24.17 -30.09
CA ALA A 16 -2.25 -24.95 -29.66
C ALA A 16 -1.98 -24.71 -28.15
N LEU A 17 -1.45 -25.70 -27.45
CA LEU A 17 -1.01 -25.52 -26.07
C LEU A 17 0.10 -24.46 -25.97
N LYS A 18 -0.02 -23.54 -25.03
CA LYS A 18 1.02 -22.56 -24.74
C LYS A 18 2.25 -23.23 -24.12
N THR A 19 3.40 -22.69 -24.48
CA THR A 19 4.71 -23.02 -23.92
C THR A 19 5.28 -21.84 -23.17
N THR A 20 6.46 -21.97 -22.62
CA THR A 20 7.17 -20.85 -21.95
C THR A 20 7.49 -19.68 -22.89
N ALA A 21 7.49 -19.89 -24.21
CA ALA A 21 7.70 -18.84 -25.20
C ALA A 21 6.43 -18.01 -25.51
N ASP A 22 5.27 -18.47 -25.06
CA ASP A 22 3.97 -17.87 -25.38
C ASP A 22 3.42 -16.94 -24.28
N TRP A 23 4.17 -16.68 -23.22
CA TRP A 23 3.76 -15.78 -22.17
C TRP A 23 4.94 -15.04 -21.54
N GLU A 24 4.68 -13.84 -21.08
CA GLU A 24 5.65 -13.01 -20.37
C GLU A 24 5.24 -12.91 -18.90
N PRO A 25 6.10 -13.31 -17.97
CA PRO A 25 5.78 -13.20 -16.54
C PRO A 25 5.72 -11.75 -16.13
N VAL A 26 4.63 -11.37 -15.48
CA VAL A 26 4.45 -10.08 -14.85
C VAL A 26 4.35 -10.26 -13.34
N GLY A 27 4.57 -9.21 -12.57
CA GLY A 27 4.65 -9.33 -11.13
C GLY A 27 3.84 -8.31 -10.36
N VAL A 28 3.77 -8.56 -9.06
CA VAL A 28 3.28 -7.62 -8.04
C VAL A 28 4.49 -7.03 -7.33
N SER A 29 4.64 -5.70 -7.39
CA SER A 29 5.65 -5.00 -6.60
C SER A 29 5.04 -4.51 -5.30
N VAL A 30 5.70 -4.78 -4.17
CA VAL A 30 5.22 -4.36 -2.85
C VAL A 30 6.24 -3.39 -2.24
N GLY A 31 5.79 -2.18 -1.96
CA GLY A 31 6.60 -1.12 -1.37
C GLY A 31 6.93 -1.38 0.11
N ARG A 32 7.98 -0.72 0.59
CA ARG A 32 8.43 -0.82 1.98
C ARG A 32 7.28 -0.53 2.96
N GLY A 33 7.12 -1.33 3.99
CA GLY A 33 6.13 -1.14 5.04
C GLY A 33 4.67 -1.39 4.63
N ALA A 34 4.42 -1.80 3.38
CA ALA A 34 3.07 -2.13 2.95
C ALA A 34 2.55 -3.40 3.64
N SER A 35 1.25 -3.43 3.92
CA SER A 35 0.57 -4.56 4.56
C SER A 35 -0.46 -5.17 3.62
N ILE A 36 -0.44 -6.49 3.49
CA ILE A 36 -1.39 -7.24 2.66
C ILE A 36 -2.27 -8.08 3.59
N GLY A 37 -3.55 -7.76 3.63
CA GLY A 37 -4.53 -8.46 4.46
C GLY A 37 -4.73 -9.92 4.04
N ALA A 38 -5.15 -10.73 5.00
CA ALA A 38 -5.40 -12.16 4.76
C ALA A 38 -6.39 -12.37 3.60
N ARG A 39 -6.12 -13.37 2.75
CA ARG A 39 -6.93 -13.72 1.57
C ARG A 39 -7.06 -12.62 0.50
N ALA A 40 -6.28 -11.54 0.59
CA ALA A 40 -6.23 -10.57 -0.51
C ALA A 40 -5.65 -11.19 -1.77
N VAL A 41 -6.14 -10.74 -2.92
CA VAL A 41 -5.64 -11.12 -4.26
C VAL A 41 -5.11 -9.87 -4.94
N CYS A 42 -3.87 -9.90 -5.38
CA CYS A 42 -3.27 -8.84 -6.21
C CYS A 42 -3.07 -9.39 -7.62
N VAL A 43 -3.77 -8.80 -8.57
CA VAL A 43 -3.76 -9.22 -9.98
C VAL A 43 -2.66 -8.46 -10.72
N ALA A 44 -1.60 -9.16 -11.07
CA ALA A 44 -0.46 -8.58 -11.79
C ALA A 44 -0.83 -8.11 -13.21
N PRO A 45 -0.17 -7.05 -13.72
CA PRO A 45 0.85 -6.24 -13.06
C PRO A 45 0.23 -5.19 -12.13
N VAL A 46 0.73 -5.08 -10.90
CA VAL A 46 0.26 -4.07 -9.94
C VAL A 46 1.38 -3.67 -8.98
N ARG A 47 1.41 -2.40 -8.59
CA ARG A 47 2.32 -1.86 -7.58
C ARG A 47 1.55 -1.48 -6.32
N ILE A 48 1.95 -2.01 -5.19
CA ILE A 48 1.45 -1.61 -3.88
C ILE A 48 2.45 -0.59 -3.32
N GLY A 49 2.02 0.65 -3.15
CA GLY A 49 2.87 1.75 -2.68
C GLY A 49 3.40 1.52 -1.27
N ALA A 50 4.48 2.23 -0.92
CA ALA A 50 5.05 2.15 0.43
C ALA A 50 4.00 2.52 1.50
N TRP A 51 3.99 1.77 2.62
CA TRP A 51 3.07 1.96 3.74
C TRP A 51 1.58 1.81 3.40
N ALA A 52 1.24 1.39 2.19
CA ALA A 52 -0.15 1.10 1.84
C ALA A 52 -0.69 -0.11 2.61
N MET A 53 -2.00 -0.14 2.80
CA MET A 53 -2.67 -1.26 3.44
C MET A 53 -3.77 -1.81 2.54
N VAL A 54 -3.64 -3.09 2.19
CA VAL A 54 -4.66 -3.84 1.47
C VAL A 54 -5.48 -4.61 2.49
N GLY A 55 -6.77 -4.33 2.58
CA GLY A 55 -7.67 -5.00 3.51
C GLY A 55 -7.85 -6.49 3.21
N ALA A 56 -8.21 -7.25 4.23
CA ALA A 56 -8.45 -8.69 4.07
C ALA A 56 -9.55 -8.96 3.02
N GLY A 57 -9.33 -9.97 2.19
CA GLY A 57 -10.26 -10.37 1.12
C GLY A 57 -10.36 -9.41 -0.07
N ALA A 58 -9.58 -8.33 -0.11
CA ALA A 58 -9.60 -7.38 -1.21
C ALA A 58 -9.03 -7.97 -2.50
N VAL A 59 -9.56 -7.55 -3.66
CA VAL A 59 -9.02 -7.90 -4.98
C VAL A 59 -8.46 -6.64 -5.63
N VAL A 60 -7.14 -6.53 -5.61
CA VAL A 60 -6.41 -5.39 -6.16
C VAL A 60 -6.16 -5.62 -7.65
N THR A 61 -6.71 -4.76 -8.49
CA THR A 61 -6.64 -4.84 -9.97
C THR A 61 -5.95 -3.62 -10.60
N GLY A 62 -5.38 -2.73 -9.80
CA GLY A 62 -4.64 -1.55 -10.24
C GLY A 62 -3.71 -1.06 -9.14
N ASP A 63 -2.81 -0.16 -9.49
CA ASP A 63 -1.80 0.38 -8.57
C ASP A 63 -2.43 1.01 -7.33
N VAL A 64 -1.80 0.79 -6.20
CA VAL A 64 -2.19 1.34 -4.89
C VAL A 64 -1.18 2.42 -4.49
N ALA A 65 -1.67 3.63 -4.28
CA ALA A 65 -0.82 4.76 -3.88
C ALA A 65 -0.16 4.50 -2.51
N PRO A 66 1.02 5.08 -2.24
CA PRO A 66 1.61 5.05 -0.90
C PRO A 66 0.62 5.53 0.17
N TYR A 67 0.64 4.88 1.33
CA TYR A 67 -0.26 5.16 2.46
C TYR A 67 -1.75 4.93 2.20
N ALA A 68 -2.16 4.49 1.02
CA ALA A 68 -3.58 4.24 0.76
C ALA A 68 -4.09 3.01 1.51
N LEU A 69 -5.28 3.14 2.12
CA LEU A 69 -6.06 2.02 2.63
C LEU A 69 -7.07 1.61 1.57
N VAL A 70 -6.92 0.39 1.03
CA VAL A 70 -7.81 -0.15 -0.01
C VAL A 70 -8.53 -1.39 0.47
N VAL A 71 -9.81 -1.51 0.13
CA VAL A 71 -10.66 -2.66 0.49
C VAL A 71 -11.63 -2.99 -0.65
N GLY A 72 -12.20 -4.18 -0.62
CA GLY A 72 -13.31 -4.60 -1.49
C GLY A 72 -12.89 -5.33 -2.76
N VAL A 73 -13.90 -5.67 -3.57
CA VAL A 73 -13.78 -6.43 -4.84
C VAL A 73 -14.59 -5.70 -5.91
N PRO A 74 -13.94 -4.99 -6.83
CA PRO A 74 -12.51 -4.67 -6.88
C PRO A 74 -12.11 -3.70 -5.76
N ALA A 75 -10.84 -3.75 -5.34
CA ALA A 75 -10.33 -2.89 -4.26
C ALA A 75 -10.43 -1.40 -4.62
N ARG A 76 -10.90 -0.58 -3.67
CA ARG A 76 -10.99 0.87 -3.80
C ARG A 76 -10.40 1.54 -2.57
N ARG A 77 -9.81 2.71 -2.75
CA ARG A 77 -9.30 3.50 -1.63
C ARG A 77 -10.48 4.01 -0.80
N VAL A 78 -10.46 3.67 0.48
CA VAL A 78 -11.45 4.10 1.47
C VAL A 78 -10.88 5.13 2.45
N GLY A 79 -9.57 5.34 2.43
CA GLY A 79 -8.89 6.29 3.32
C GLY A 79 -7.39 6.19 3.20
N TRP A 80 -6.74 6.67 4.24
CA TRP A 80 -5.29 6.66 4.39
C TRP A 80 -4.89 5.93 5.67
N VAL A 81 -3.68 5.39 5.68
CA VAL A 81 -3.08 4.71 6.84
C VAL A 81 -1.69 5.29 7.09
N GLY A 82 -1.35 5.50 8.35
CA GLY A 82 -0.02 5.98 8.71
C GLY A 82 1.01 4.85 8.83
N GLU A 83 2.27 5.20 9.04
CA GLU A 83 3.36 4.23 9.21
C GLU A 83 3.17 3.27 10.41
N ALA A 84 2.36 3.67 11.39
CA ALA A 84 1.96 2.81 12.51
C ALA A 84 0.91 1.76 12.14
N GLY A 85 0.46 1.71 10.87
CA GLY A 85 -0.59 0.78 10.44
C GLY A 85 -2.00 1.15 10.95
N VAL A 86 -2.20 2.39 11.38
CA VAL A 86 -3.47 2.88 11.92
C VAL A 86 -4.13 3.80 10.90
N PRO A 87 -5.44 3.64 10.62
CA PRO A 87 -6.17 4.57 9.79
C PRO A 87 -6.04 6.01 10.29
N LEU A 88 -5.77 6.91 9.36
CA LEU A 88 -5.67 8.33 9.65
C LEU A 88 -7.06 8.96 9.78
N VAL A 89 -7.14 10.00 10.59
CA VAL A 89 -8.36 10.79 10.79
C VAL A 89 -8.11 12.24 10.37
N ARG A 90 -9.17 12.91 9.94
CA ARG A 90 -9.12 14.36 9.76
C ARG A 90 -9.10 15.03 11.13
N PRO A 91 -8.22 16.00 11.38
CA PRO A 91 -8.26 16.73 12.64
C PRO A 91 -9.63 17.42 12.78
N THR A 92 -10.24 17.29 13.95
CA THR A 92 -11.46 18.05 14.26
C THR A 92 -11.09 19.53 14.23
N ARG A 93 -11.57 20.29 13.24
CA ARG A 93 -11.38 21.74 13.23
C ARG A 93 -12.05 22.30 14.47
N ALA A 94 -11.25 22.89 15.37
CA ALA A 94 -11.78 23.84 16.32
C ALA A 94 -12.43 24.98 15.49
N THR A 95 -13.70 25.23 15.69
CA THR A 95 -14.49 26.28 15.06
C THR A 95 -13.76 27.62 15.18
N GLY A 96 -13.15 28.12 14.11
CA GLY A 96 -12.53 29.44 14.14
C GLY A 96 -11.40 29.72 13.15
N GLY A 97 -11.39 29.14 11.96
CA GLY A 97 -10.39 29.46 10.95
C GLY A 97 -10.96 29.36 9.55
N ARG A 98 -11.42 30.47 8.98
CA ARG A 98 -11.56 30.64 7.53
C ARG A 98 -10.14 30.70 6.97
N GLY A 99 -9.78 29.70 6.23
CA GLY A 99 -8.59 29.66 5.38
C GLY A 99 -8.96 28.84 4.17
N ASP A 100 -9.58 29.50 3.17
CA ASP A 100 -9.86 28.94 1.84
C ASP A 100 -8.58 28.92 1.03
N ASP A 101 -7.48 28.34 1.56
CA ASP A 101 -6.28 28.04 0.80
C ASP A 101 -6.40 26.63 0.24
N GLU A 102 -7.03 26.52 -0.91
CA GLU A 102 -7.09 25.29 -1.73
C GLU A 102 -5.68 24.75 -2.03
N ALA A 103 -4.66 25.61 -1.95
CA ALA A 103 -3.26 25.25 -2.10
C ALA A 103 -2.66 24.53 -0.87
N ALA A 104 -3.27 24.61 0.31
CA ALA A 104 -2.70 24.05 1.54
C ALA A 104 -2.79 22.52 1.62
N GLY A 105 -3.68 21.88 0.86
CA GLY A 105 -3.94 20.44 0.93
C GLY A 105 -4.76 20.05 2.16
N GLU A 106 -5.21 18.79 2.18
CA GLU A 106 -6.01 18.25 3.29
C GLU A 106 -5.13 17.61 4.34
N GLU A 107 -5.27 18.03 5.60
CA GLU A 107 -4.48 17.50 6.71
C GLU A 107 -5.08 16.20 7.27
N TRP A 108 -4.19 15.26 7.61
CA TRP A 108 -4.52 13.99 8.24
C TRP A 108 -3.62 13.73 9.44
N VAL A 109 -4.14 13.06 10.46
CA VAL A 109 -3.42 12.78 11.71
C VAL A 109 -3.56 11.31 12.08
N CYS A 110 -2.45 10.70 12.49
CA CYS A 110 -2.47 9.38 13.09
C CYS A 110 -2.97 9.48 14.55
N PRO A 111 -4.10 8.84 14.92
CA PRO A 111 -4.62 8.94 16.28
C PRO A 111 -3.71 8.26 17.31
N ALA A 112 -2.91 7.28 16.90
CA ALA A 112 -2.01 6.57 17.80
C ALA A 112 -0.68 7.30 18.06
N THR A 113 -0.08 7.87 17.01
CA THR A 113 1.28 8.46 17.09
C THR A 113 1.29 9.98 17.02
N ARG A 114 0.15 10.60 16.67
CA ARG A 114 -0.01 12.03 16.41
C ARG A 114 0.81 12.51 15.20
N ALA A 115 1.42 11.61 14.44
CA ALA A 115 2.08 11.96 13.19
C ALA A 115 1.09 12.60 12.22
N ARG A 116 1.55 13.67 11.56
CA ARG A 116 0.73 14.49 10.65
C ARG A 116 1.11 14.23 9.20
N TYR A 117 0.12 14.30 8.33
CA TYR A 117 0.26 14.09 6.90
C TYR A 117 -0.55 15.15 6.15
N VAL A 118 -0.19 15.39 4.91
CA VAL A 118 -0.97 16.26 4.01
C VAL A 118 -1.32 15.51 2.72
N GLU A 119 -2.57 15.57 2.34
CA GLU A 119 -3.05 15.06 1.05
C GLU A 119 -3.12 16.21 0.04
N ARG A 120 -2.49 16.02 -1.10
CA ARG A 120 -2.59 16.91 -2.27
C ARG A 120 -2.74 16.05 -3.51
N GLU A 121 -3.70 16.38 -4.35
CA GLU A 121 -3.94 15.69 -5.63
C GLU A 121 -4.01 14.15 -5.48
N GLY A 122 -4.65 13.66 -4.40
CA GLY A 122 -4.78 12.22 -4.16
C GLY A 122 -3.50 11.51 -3.71
N LYS A 123 -2.48 12.24 -3.31
CA LYS A 123 -1.22 11.73 -2.76
C LYS A 123 -1.06 12.18 -1.31
N LEU A 124 -0.69 11.27 -0.43
CA LEU A 124 -0.40 11.56 0.96
C LEU A 124 1.09 11.71 1.19
N THR A 125 1.49 12.75 1.93
CA THR A 125 2.89 13.01 2.30
C THR A 125 2.98 13.26 3.80
N PRO A 126 3.93 12.65 4.53
CA PRO A 126 4.14 12.94 5.94
C PRO A 126 4.64 14.38 6.14
N LEU A 127 4.13 15.05 7.20
CA LEU A 127 4.57 16.36 7.65
C LEU A 127 5.50 16.18 8.86
N GLY A 128 6.81 16.35 8.68
CA GLY A 128 7.83 16.16 9.71
C GLY A 128 8.88 15.13 9.28
N GLU A 129 10.04 15.11 9.96
CA GLU A 129 11.14 14.21 9.64
C GLU A 129 10.68 12.76 9.55
N ALA A 130 11.03 12.11 8.42
CA ALA A 130 10.93 10.67 8.32
C ALA A 130 11.63 10.05 9.53
N ALA A 131 10.87 9.33 10.36
CA ALA A 131 11.45 8.63 11.49
C ALA A 131 12.65 7.82 11.00
N THR A 132 13.83 8.17 11.49
CA THR A 132 15.08 7.43 11.28
C THR A 132 14.80 5.95 11.51
N ALA A 133 15.09 5.14 10.52
CA ALA A 133 14.95 3.70 10.60
C ALA A 133 15.62 3.19 11.90
N PRO A 134 14.96 2.33 12.69
CA PRO A 134 15.64 1.68 13.79
C PRO A 134 16.79 0.87 13.19
N THR A 135 18.02 1.25 13.55
CA THR A 135 19.20 0.44 13.33
C THR A 135 18.93 -0.95 13.89
N GLY A 136 18.97 -1.96 13.01
CA GLY A 136 18.73 -3.34 13.38
C GLY A 136 19.62 -3.71 14.57
N ARG A 137 18.99 -4.11 15.66
CA ARG A 137 19.67 -4.86 16.70
C ARG A 137 20.05 -6.20 16.09
N GLY A 138 21.34 -6.38 15.84
CA GLY A 138 21.88 -7.67 15.51
C GLY A 138 21.45 -8.69 16.56
N ASN A 139 20.89 -9.77 16.10
CA ASN A 139 20.59 -10.92 16.92
C ASN A 139 21.93 -11.66 17.19
N GLU A 140 22.64 -11.22 18.23
CA GLU A 140 23.72 -12.00 18.82
C GLU A 140 23.13 -13.10 19.72
N ARG A 141 22.63 -14.15 19.11
CA ARG A 141 22.39 -15.42 19.80
C ARG A 141 22.74 -16.55 18.85
N ASP A 142 24.00 -16.89 18.78
CA ASP A 142 24.49 -18.24 18.48
C ASP A 142 26.01 -18.28 18.61
N LYS A 143 26.47 -18.22 19.84
CA LYS A 143 27.81 -18.72 20.22
C LYS A 143 27.77 -19.12 21.68
N GLU A 144 27.22 -20.29 21.97
CA GLU A 144 27.60 -21.10 23.11
C GLU A 144 26.83 -22.41 23.05
N LYS A 145 27.47 -23.41 22.45
CA LYS A 145 27.48 -24.83 22.89
C LYS A 145 28.33 -25.63 21.94
N GLN A 146 29.59 -25.76 22.33
CA GLN A 146 30.27 -27.01 22.15
C GLN A 146 29.96 -27.91 23.32
#